data_44338a5655d1eed4172c14c43d7cbb0e
#
_entry.id   44338a5655d1eed4172c14c43d7cbb0e
#
_cell.length_a   1.000
_cell.length_b   1.000
_cell.length_c   1.000
_cell.angle_alpha   90.00
_cell.angle_beta   90.00
_cell.angle_gamma   90.00
#
_symmetry.space_group_name_H-M   'P 1'
#
loop_
_entity.id
_entity.type
_entity.pdbx_description
1 polymer ?
#
loop_
_entity_poly.entity_id
_entity_poly.type
_entity_poly.pdbx_seq_one_letter_code
_entity_poly.pdbx_strand_id
1 'polypeptide(L)'
;MQVVADVGGIPGKDCNGFCKYCYFRKVKEVKAFGCAHCLPNKIGCDRCSKGITDSQSEFRSPFEVITEVQNALMMQPNFRENDIKVNISGGGDVSCYPHLENLTANLNQFSLKSHLGYTCGKGITESEIASRLINNGVNEVTFTVFSTDPKLRREWVKDKKPEEALKACQIFCENADLTGAGVIIPGVNDGDVLRQTCNTLEEWGAKGFILMRFANTFNEGLILGNEPILKGIESQPVEEFGQLVEEINKEYNFRVTGTPLCDPETGGPFAIAKDENEIFLQFIKKVTGEAT
;
A
#
# COMPACT_ATOMS: atom_id res chain seq x y z
N MET A 1 -12.43 7.54 12.78
CA MET A 1 -11.04 7.63 13.28
C MET A 1 -10.27 6.41 12.82
N GLN A 2 -9.02 6.53 12.40
CA GLN A 2 -8.18 5.41 12.00
C GLN A 2 -7.07 5.19 13.03
N VAL A 3 -6.94 3.95 13.50
CA VAL A 3 -5.86 3.48 14.38
C VAL A 3 -4.99 2.52 13.57
N VAL A 4 -3.68 2.59 13.75
CA VAL A 4 -2.74 1.70 13.06
C VAL A 4 -2.39 0.52 13.98
N ALA A 5 -2.57 -0.69 13.47
CA ALA A 5 -2.07 -1.92 14.04
C ALA A 5 -0.81 -2.31 13.25
N ASP A 6 0.34 -1.90 13.76
CA ASP A 6 1.62 -2.20 13.11
C ASP A 6 2.09 -3.60 13.52
N VAL A 7 2.08 -4.51 12.55
CA VAL A 7 2.49 -5.90 12.75
C VAL A 7 4.00 -6.14 12.56
N GLY A 8 4.77 -5.09 12.20
CA GLY A 8 6.17 -5.23 11.86
C GLY A 8 6.39 -5.97 10.54
N GLY A 9 7.48 -6.70 10.46
CA GLY A 9 7.87 -7.48 9.27
C GLY A 9 9.04 -6.86 8.52
N ILE A 10 10.05 -7.65 8.23
CA ILE A 10 11.24 -7.22 7.50
C ILE A 10 11.01 -7.36 6.00
N PRO A 11 11.06 -6.26 5.21
CA PRO A 11 10.89 -6.33 3.76
C PRO A 11 11.79 -7.39 3.12
N GLY A 12 11.21 -8.18 2.24
CA GLY A 12 11.89 -9.29 1.57
C GLY A 12 11.97 -10.57 2.39
N LYS A 13 12.39 -10.53 3.65
CA LYS A 13 12.37 -11.70 4.54
C LYS A 13 10.93 -12.13 4.81
N ASP A 14 10.13 -11.19 5.33
CA ASP A 14 8.76 -11.43 5.76
C ASP A 14 7.70 -11.12 4.68
N CYS A 15 8.15 -10.96 3.42
CA CYS A 15 7.29 -10.88 2.23
C CYS A 15 7.39 -12.12 1.34
N ASN A 16 7.94 -13.24 1.81
CA ASN A 16 8.23 -14.39 0.94
C ASN A 16 9.09 -14.03 -0.29
N GLY A 17 10.06 -13.11 -0.12
CA GLY A 17 10.95 -12.58 -1.14
C GLY A 17 10.56 -11.20 -1.66
N PHE A 18 11.53 -10.47 -2.17
CA PHE A 18 11.31 -9.15 -2.76
C PHE A 18 10.58 -9.23 -4.10
N CYS A 19 9.64 -8.33 -4.35
CA CYS A 19 9.20 -8.02 -5.70
C CYS A 19 10.39 -7.52 -6.55
N LYS A 20 10.40 -7.74 -7.87
CA LYS A 20 11.51 -7.27 -8.72
C LYS A 20 11.72 -5.75 -8.63
N TYR A 21 10.63 -5.01 -8.51
CA TYR A 21 10.60 -3.55 -8.45
C TYR A 21 10.68 -2.98 -7.03
N CYS A 22 10.88 -3.81 -6.03
CA CYS A 22 10.87 -3.36 -4.64
C CYS A 22 12.10 -2.52 -4.32
N TYR A 23 11.90 -1.26 -3.99
CA TYR A 23 12.97 -0.34 -3.63
C TYR A 23 13.69 -0.72 -2.32
N PHE A 24 13.02 -1.42 -1.42
CA PHE A 24 13.64 -1.92 -0.18
C PHE A 24 14.83 -2.84 -0.41
N ARG A 25 14.99 -3.41 -1.60
CA ARG A 25 16.19 -4.17 -1.95
C ARG A 25 17.48 -3.33 -1.94
N LYS A 26 17.33 -2.03 -2.12
CA LYS A 26 18.41 -1.06 -2.23
C LYS A 26 18.57 -0.19 -0.98
N VAL A 27 17.54 -0.16 -0.11
CA VAL A 27 17.55 0.66 1.11
C VAL A 27 18.61 0.15 2.08
N LYS A 28 19.67 0.93 2.27
CA LYS A 28 20.73 0.66 3.25
C LYS A 28 20.63 1.59 4.46
N GLU A 29 20.23 2.82 4.23
CA GLU A 29 20.07 3.86 5.23
C GLU A 29 18.97 4.83 4.80
N VAL A 30 18.11 5.23 5.73
CA VAL A 30 17.06 6.18 5.44
C VAL A 30 17.37 7.52 6.07
N LYS A 31 17.69 8.50 5.25
CA LYS A 31 17.87 9.88 5.69
C LYS A 31 16.65 10.77 5.42
N ALA A 32 15.88 10.46 4.39
CA ALA A 32 14.62 11.12 4.07
C ALA A 32 13.82 10.24 3.13
N PHE A 33 12.49 10.22 3.27
CA PHE A 33 11.59 9.49 2.39
C PHE A 33 10.78 10.49 1.59
N GLY A 34 11.32 10.92 0.49
CA GLY A 34 10.78 11.72 -0.59
C GLY A 34 9.36 12.27 -0.52
N CYS A 35 8.89 12.82 0.59
CA CYS A 35 7.64 13.57 0.53
C CYS A 35 7.91 15.04 0.19
N ALA A 36 6.91 15.74 -0.35
CA ALA A 36 7.02 17.14 -0.75
C ALA A 36 7.57 18.06 0.35
N HIS A 37 7.33 17.70 1.60
CA HIS A 37 7.84 18.44 2.75
C HIS A 37 9.35 18.19 3.02
N CYS A 38 9.80 16.95 2.81
CA CYS A 38 11.18 16.56 3.09
C CYS A 38 12.16 17.00 2.00
N LEU A 39 11.78 16.90 0.74
CA LEU A 39 12.71 17.12 -0.38
C LEU A 39 13.26 18.52 -0.52
N PRO A 40 12.45 19.59 -0.43
CA PRO A 40 12.96 20.95 -0.52
C PRO A 40 13.95 21.27 0.59
N ASN A 41 13.79 20.66 1.74
CA ASN A 41 14.56 20.97 2.94
C ASN A 41 15.57 19.90 3.32
N LYS A 42 15.59 18.76 2.61
CA LYS A 42 16.44 17.58 2.92
C LYS A 42 16.34 17.13 4.39
N ILE A 43 15.16 17.27 4.98
CA ILE A 43 14.90 16.95 6.39
C ILE A 43 14.18 15.60 6.42
N GLY A 44 14.81 14.58 6.99
CA GLY A 44 14.09 13.39 7.43
C GLY A 44 13.10 13.76 8.54
N CYS A 45 11.87 13.28 8.49
CA CYS A 45 10.94 13.46 9.59
C CYS A 45 10.74 12.16 10.36
N ASP A 46 10.35 12.28 11.62
CA ASP A 46 10.14 11.15 12.52
C ASP A 46 9.17 10.11 11.97
N ARG A 47 8.20 10.54 11.17
CA ARG A 47 7.21 9.65 10.54
C ARG A 47 7.86 8.68 9.54
N CYS A 48 8.76 9.19 8.70
CA CYS A 48 9.49 8.34 7.77
C CYS A 48 10.54 7.50 8.49
N SER A 49 11.27 8.10 9.42
CA SER A 49 12.26 7.39 10.24
C SER A 49 11.60 6.26 11.02
N LYS A 50 10.44 6.52 11.63
CA LYS A 50 9.67 5.50 12.32
C LYS A 50 9.19 4.41 11.35
N GLY A 51 8.54 4.78 10.24
CA GLY A 51 8.03 3.81 9.26
C GLY A 51 9.11 2.87 8.73
N ILE A 52 10.36 3.32 8.66
CA ILE A 52 11.47 2.50 8.21
C ILE A 52 12.11 1.70 9.34
N THR A 53 12.19 2.26 10.53
CA THR A 53 12.61 1.51 11.71
C THR A 53 11.62 0.36 11.95
N ASP A 54 10.32 0.65 11.88
CA ASP A 54 9.27 -0.34 12.03
C ASP A 54 9.32 -1.39 10.89
N SER A 55 9.64 -0.97 9.66
CA SER A 55 9.84 -1.89 8.53
C SER A 55 11.08 -2.78 8.64
N GLN A 56 11.96 -2.55 9.59
CA GLN A 56 13.13 -3.38 9.89
C GLN A 56 12.92 -4.29 11.10
N SER A 57 11.79 -4.17 11.77
CA SER A 57 11.43 -5.03 12.90
C SER A 57 10.91 -6.39 12.41
N GLU A 58 11.17 -7.45 13.16
CA GLU A 58 10.51 -8.74 12.94
C GLU A 58 9.00 -8.61 13.18
N PHE A 59 8.23 -9.61 12.72
CA PHE A 59 6.81 -9.67 13.05
C PHE A 59 6.59 -9.65 14.56
N ARG A 60 5.72 -8.78 14.98
CA ARG A 60 5.36 -8.55 16.38
C ARG A 60 4.32 -9.57 16.85
N SER A 61 4.28 -9.84 18.13
CA SER A 61 3.25 -10.71 18.68
C SER A 61 1.85 -10.05 18.59
N PRO A 62 0.77 -10.83 18.43
CA PRO A 62 -0.59 -10.27 18.43
C PRO A 62 -0.90 -9.49 19.71
N PHE A 63 -0.36 -9.92 20.84
CA PHE A 63 -0.56 -9.26 22.13
C PHE A 63 0.02 -7.84 22.13
N GLU A 64 1.24 -7.65 21.62
CA GLU A 64 1.85 -6.31 21.51
C GLU A 64 1.03 -5.41 20.60
N VAL A 65 0.61 -5.92 19.44
CA VAL A 65 -0.18 -5.16 18.47
C VAL A 65 -1.52 -4.74 19.05
N ILE A 66 -2.25 -5.67 19.69
CA ILE A 66 -3.54 -5.39 20.32
C ILE A 66 -3.38 -4.39 21.47
N THR A 67 -2.32 -4.53 22.28
CA THR A 67 -2.05 -3.59 23.38
C THR A 67 -1.83 -2.18 22.86
N GLU A 68 -1.10 -2.01 21.77
CA GLU A 68 -0.91 -0.68 21.15
C GLU A 68 -2.22 -0.11 20.61
N VAL A 69 -3.03 -0.92 19.93
CA VAL A 69 -4.35 -0.50 19.46
C VAL A 69 -5.22 -0.05 20.64
N GLN A 70 -5.26 -0.81 21.72
CA GLN A 70 -6.02 -0.46 22.93
C GLN A 70 -5.50 0.87 23.54
N ASN A 71 -4.19 1.01 23.67
CA ASN A 71 -3.60 2.25 24.18
C ASN A 71 -3.96 3.45 23.30
N ALA A 72 -3.89 3.30 21.97
CA ALA A 72 -4.27 4.36 21.05
C ALA A 72 -5.75 4.74 21.17
N LEU A 73 -6.63 3.77 21.42
CA LEU A 73 -8.05 4.00 21.65
C LEU A 73 -8.29 4.73 22.99
N MET A 74 -7.61 4.32 24.05
CA MET A 74 -7.73 4.95 25.38
C MET A 74 -7.29 6.41 25.39
N MET A 75 -6.37 6.78 24.51
CA MET A 75 -5.91 8.18 24.37
C MET A 75 -6.91 9.05 23.58
N GLN A 76 -8.02 8.50 23.09
CA GLN A 76 -9.02 9.20 22.29
C GLN A 76 -10.40 9.19 23.01
N PRO A 77 -10.59 10.01 24.04
CA PRO A 77 -11.73 9.86 24.95
C PRO A 77 -13.11 10.12 24.32
N ASN A 78 -13.17 10.66 23.11
CA ASN A 78 -14.42 11.04 22.43
C ASN A 78 -14.73 10.19 21.20
N PHE A 79 -14.16 9.01 21.06
CA PHE A 79 -14.48 8.15 19.93
C PHE A 79 -15.83 7.46 20.08
N ARG A 80 -16.50 7.23 18.96
CA ARG A 80 -17.65 6.33 18.87
C ARG A 80 -17.17 5.01 18.30
N GLU A 81 -17.56 3.89 18.88
CA GLU A 81 -17.13 2.55 18.46
C GLU A 81 -17.34 2.32 16.94
N ASN A 82 -18.44 2.82 16.39
CA ASN A 82 -18.78 2.67 14.97
C ASN A 82 -17.88 3.48 14.01
N ASP A 83 -17.10 4.42 14.51
CA ASP A 83 -16.25 5.31 13.70
C ASP A 83 -14.77 4.89 13.72
N ILE A 84 -14.46 3.76 14.32
CA ILE A 84 -13.08 3.30 14.44
C ILE A 84 -12.78 2.26 13.37
N LYS A 85 -11.76 2.56 12.61
CA LYS A 85 -11.13 1.65 11.66
C LYS A 85 -9.72 1.32 12.11
N VAL A 86 -9.40 0.05 12.21
CA VAL A 86 -8.04 -0.41 12.50
C VAL A 86 -7.35 -0.76 11.19
N ASN A 87 -6.34 0.02 10.82
CA ASN A 87 -5.51 -0.25 9.65
C ASN A 87 -4.35 -1.17 10.05
N ILE A 88 -4.40 -2.42 9.60
CA ILE A 88 -3.34 -3.40 9.82
C ILE A 88 -2.27 -3.18 8.75
N SER A 89 -1.08 -2.81 9.17
CA SER A 89 0.06 -2.51 8.30
C SER A 89 1.36 -3.01 8.90
N GLY A 90 2.42 -3.04 8.10
CA GLY A 90 3.75 -3.43 8.54
C GLY A 90 4.80 -3.18 7.47
N GLY A 91 6.05 -3.47 7.77
CA GLY A 91 7.15 -3.33 6.82
C GLY A 91 7.20 -4.43 5.77
N GLY A 92 6.65 -5.61 6.08
CA GLY A 92 6.49 -6.72 5.17
C GLY A 92 5.13 -6.75 4.46
N ASP A 93 4.84 -7.84 3.76
CA ASP A 93 3.50 -8.10 3.23
C ASP A 93 2.58 -8.55 4.38
N VAL A 94 1.56 -7.76 4.68
CA VAL A 94 0.63 -8.04 5.78
C VAL A 94 0.01 -9.44 5.69
N SER A 95 -0.25 -9.95 4.48
CA SER A 95 -0.76 -11.32 4.32
C SER A 95 0.22 -12.41 4.78
N CYS A 96 1.52 -12.07 4.88
CA CYS A 96 2.54 -12.99 5.40
C CYS A 96 2.63 -13.00 6.93
N TYR A 97 1.88 -12.12 7.62
CA TYR A 97 1.87 -12.10 9.07
C TYR A 97 1.27 -13.40 9.61
N PRO A 98 2.03 -14.21 10.37
CA PRO A 98 1.61 -15.57 10.72
C PRO A 98 0.40 -15.63 11.65
N HIS A 99 0.07 -14.51 12.29
CA HIS A 99 -1.05 -14.39 13.24
C HIS A 99 -2.19 -13.53 12.70
N LEU A 100 -2.28 -13.30 11.39
CA LEU A 100 -3.24 -12.36 10.79
C LEU A 100 -4.70 -12.73 11.13
N GLU A 101 -5.07 -14.00 10.97
CA GLU A 101 -6.43 -14.46 11.26
C GLU A 101 -6.75 -14.32 12.77
N ASN A 102 -5.78 -14.60 13.64
CA ASN A 102 -5.95 -14.45 15.07
C ASN A 102 -6.07 -12.96 15.48
N LEU A 103 -5.23 -12.10 14.91
CA LEU A 103 -5.29 -10.65 15.15
C LEU A 103 -6.65 -10.09 14.75
N THR A 104 -7.11 -10.38 13.53
CA THR A 104 -8.40 -9.89 13.02
C THR A 104 -9.58 -10.41 13.83
N ALA A 105 -9.57 -11.68 14.23
CA ALA A 105 -10.59 -12.26 15.09
C ALA A 105 -10.64 -11.56 16.46
N ASN A 106 -9.50 -11.27 17.08
CA ASN A 106 -9.44 -10.54 18.34
C ASN A 106 -9.95 -9.09 18.19
N LEU A 107 -9.56 -8.38 17.13
CA LEU A 107 -10.08 -7.03 16.88
C LEU A 107 -11.60 -7.03 16.70
N ASN A 108 -12.15 -8.03 16.00
CA ASN A 108 -13.58 -8.18 15.81
C ASN A 108 -14.35 -8.45 17.13
N GLN A 109 -13.73 -9.14 18.10
CA GLN A 109 -14.34 -9.31 19.43
C GLN A 109 -14.57 -7.97 20.16
N PHE A 110 -13.78 -6.95 19.85
CA PHE A 110 -13.97 -5.57 20.34
C PHE A 110 -14.84 -4.73 19.39
N SER A 111 -15.57 -5.36 18.46
CA SER A 111 -16.37 -4.67 17.44
C SER A 111 -15.59 -3.68 16.55
N LEU A 112 -14.29 -3.88 16.41
CA LEU A 112 -13.43 -3.05 15.58
C LEU A 112 -13.35 -3.61 14.16
N LYS A 113 -13.68 -2.77 13.18
CA LYS A 113 -13.52 -3.10 11.76
C LYS A 113 -12.07 -2.98 11.34
N SER A 114 -11.60 -3.93 10.53
CA SER A 114 -10.22 -3.99 10.10
C SER A 114 -10.07 -3.66 8.62
N HIS A 115 -9.06 -2.85 8.32
CA HIS A 115 -8.56 -2.61 6.98
C HIS A 115 -7.20 -3.30 6.82
N LEU A 116 -7.07 -4.20 5.87
CA LEU A 116 -5.76 -4.71 5.47
C LEU A 116 -5.07 -3.66 4.61
N GLY A 117 -4.09 -2.97 5.18
CA GLY A 117 -3.22 -2.07 4.44
C GLY A 117 -2.39 -2.83 3.40
N TYR A 118 -1.83 -2.16 2.44
CA TYR A 118 -1.08 -2.66 1.29
C TYR A 118 -0.54 -4.10 1.40
N THR A 119 -1.33 -5.08 0.94
CA THR A 119 -0.92 -6.48 0.87
C THR A 119 -0.76 -6.93 -0.58
N CYS A 120 0.29 -7.68 -0.88
CA CYS A 120 0.45 -8.34 -2.18
C CYS A 120 -0.25 -9.71 -2.24
N GLY A 121 -0.76 -10.21 -1.12
CA GLY A 121 -1.37 -11.53 -1.03
C GLY A 121 -0.37 -12.70 -1.06
N LYS A 122 0.94 -12.45 -0.92
CA LYS A 122 1.97 -13.49 -1.02
C LYS A 122 1.96 -14.51 0.13
N GLY A 123 1.30 -14.18 1.23
CA GLY A 123 1.04 -15.08 2.36
C GLY A 123 -0.24 -15.90 2.19
N ILE A 124 -1.08 -15.57 1.20
CA ILE A 124 -2.31 -16.30 0.92
C ILE A 124 -1.96 -17.59 0.18
N THR A 125 -1.98 -18.69 0.91
CA THR A 125 -1.64 -20.02 0.39
C THR A 125 -2.86 -20.79 -0.14
N GLU A 126 -4.04 -20.35 0.23
CA GLU A 126 -5.35 -20.85 -0.20
C GLU A 126 -6.35 -19.68 -0.17
N SER A 127 -7.22 -19.60 -1.14
CA SER A 127 -8.13 -18.44 -1.32
C SER A 127 -9.15 -18.30 -0.19
N GLU A 128 -9.48 -19.39 0.50
CA GLU A 128 -10.40 -19.45 1.64
C GLU A 128 -9.93 -18.58 2.83
N ILE A 129 -8.64 -18.25 2.90
CA ILE A 129 -8.09 -17.28 3.89
C ILE A 129 -8.85 -15.97 3.79
N ALA A 130 -9.17 -15.49 2.57
CA ALA A 130 -9.92 -14.26 2.38
C ALA A 130 -11.29 -14.32 3.06
N SER A 131 -12.04 -15.41 2.87
CA SER A 131 -13.34 -15.61 3.52
C SER A 131 -13.23 -15.64 5.05
N ARG A 132 -12.19 -16.28 5.59
CA ARG A 132 -11.97 -16.31 7.05
C ARG A 132 -11.63 -14.93 7.59
N LEU A 133 -10.83 -14.14 6.89
CA LEU A 133 -10.51 -12.76 7.29
C LEU A 133 -11.75 -11.86 7.26
N ILE A 134 -12.61 -11.99 6.25
CA ILE A 134 -13.88 -11.27 6.17
C ILE A 134 -14.78 -11.63 7.37
N ASN A 135 -14.93 -12.93 7.65
CA ASN A 135 -15.68 -13.40 8.81
C ASN A 135 -15.11 -12.90 10.15
N ASN A 136 -13.80 -12.62 10.18
CA ASN A 136 -13.09 -12.03 11.32
C ASN A 136 -13.14 -10.49 11.32
N GLY A 137 -14.02 -9.86 10.53
CA GLY A 137 -14.27 -8.42 10.59
C GLY A 137 -13.39 -7.57 9.67
N VAL A 138 -12.63 -8.17 8.74
CA VAL A 138 -11.98 -7.42 7.67
C VAL A 138 -13.04 -6.95 6.70
N ASN A 139 -13.18 -5.64 6.58
CA ASN A 139 -14.18 -5.02 5.72
C ASN A 139 -13.58 -4.10 4.63
N GLU A 140 -12.29 -3.81 4.73
CA GLU A 140 -11.56 -3.06 3.70
C GLU A 140 -10.21 -3.72 3.41
N VAL A 141 -9.79 -3.68 2.17
CA VAL A 141 -8.51 -4.22 1.72
C VAL A 141 -7.87 -3.31 0.69
N THR A 142 -6.60 -2.97 0.88
CA THR A 142 -5.77 -2.39 -0.19
C THR A 142 -4.86 -3.49 -0.74
N PHE A 143 -5.22 -4.02 -1.91
CA PHE A 143 -4.53 -5.17 -2.49
C PHE A 143 -3.62 -4.76 -3.64
N THR A 144 -2.33 -5.05 -3.52
CA THR A 144 -1.35 -4.83 -4.60
C THR A 144 -1.54 -5.90 -5.68
N VAL A 145 -2.39 -5.60 -6.65
CA VAL A 145 -2.72 -6.51 -7.74
C VAL A 145 -1.54 -6.67 -8.68
N PHE A 146 -0.87 -5.58 -9.05
CA PHE A 146 0.18 -5.49 -10.07
C PHE A 146 -0.29 -5.88 -11.47
N SER A 147 -0.87 -7.07 -11.63
CA SER A 147 -1.53 -7.58 -12.81
C SER A 147 -2.45 -8.74 -12.42
N THR A 148 -3.53 -8.95 -13.16
CA THR A 148 -4.39 -10.13 -13.05
C THR A 148 -3.87 -11.33 -13.85
N ASP A 149 -2.76 -11.19 -14.58
CA ASP A 149 -2.04 -12.31 -15.17
C ASP A 149 -1.18 -13.02 -14.09
N PRO A 150 -1.47 -14.30 -13.76
CA PRO A 150 -0.70 -15.06 -12.79
C PRO A 150 0.78 -15.21 -13.16
N LYS A 151 1.12 -15.21 -14.46
CA LYS A 151 2.51 -15.32 -14.90
C LYS A 151 3.29 -14.05 -14.56
N LEU A 152 2.71 -12.87 -14.81
CA LEU A 152 3.32 -11.60 -14.46
C LEU A 152 3.46 -11.46 -12.94
N ARG A 153 2.46 -11.86 -12.16
CA ARG A 153 2.57 -11.87 -10.71
C ARG A 153 3.70 -12.78 -10.23
N ARG A 154 3.76 -14.01 -10.75
CA ARG A 154 4.84 -14.97 -10.39
C ARG A 154 6.21 -14.39 -10.72
N GLU A 155 6.33 -13.74 -11.84
CA GLU A 155 7.60 -13.20 -12.29
C GLU A 155 8.02 -11.91 -11.53
N TRP A 156 7.10 -10.96 -11.38
CA TRP A 156 7.42 -9.60 -10.92
C TRP A 156 7.16 -9.40 -9.43
N VAL A 157 6.06 -9.89 -8.93
CA VAL A 157 5.74 -9.84 -7.49
C VAL A 157 6.48 -10.93 -6.72
N LYS A 158 6.96 -11.98 -7.41
CA LYS A 158 7.51 -13.20 -6.80
C LYS A 158 6.48 -13.96 -5.96
N ASP A 159 5.23 -13.88 -6.39
CA ASP A 159 4.14 -14.63 -5.80
C ASP A 159 4.28 -16.12 -6.15
N LYS A 160 4.27 -16.98 -5.14
CA LYS A 160 4.42 -18.43 -5.33
C LYS A 160 3.12 -19.10 -5.72
N LYS A 161 1.99 -18.49 -5.34
CA LYS A 161 0.63 -19.00 -5.60
C LYS A 161 -0.29 -17.89 -6.13
N PRO A 162 0.05 -17.29 -7.29
CA PRO A 162 -0.65 -16.13 -7.80
C PRO A 162 -2.12 -16.41 -8.12
N GLU A 163 -2.47 -17.63 -8.48
CA GLU A 163 -3.84 -18.04 -8.73
C GLU A 163 -4.69 -17.95 -7.44
N GLU A 164 -4.15 -18.45 -6.32
CA GLU A 164 -4.83 -18.36 -5.02
C GLU A 164 -4.93 -16.91 -4.52
N ALA A 165 -3.87 -16.13 -4.69
CA ALA A 165 -3.88 -14.72 -4.32
C ALA A 165 -4.89 -13.90 -5.15
N LEU A 166 -5.00 -14.17 -6.45
CA LEU A 166 -5.98 -13.51 -7.32
C LEU A 166 -7.42 -13.94 -7.00
N LYS A 167 -7.64 -15.24 -6.72
CA LYS A 167 -8.94 -15.71 -6.27
C LYS A 167 -9.36 -15.11 -4.93
N ALA A 168 -8.41 -14.97 -4.00
CA ALA A 168 -8.65 -14.24 -2.75
C ALA A 168 -8.96 -12.76 -2.98
N CYS A 169 -8.26 -12.11 -3.93
CA CYS A 169 -8.55 -10.73 -4.34
C CYS A 169 -10.01 -10.62 -4.86
N GLN A 170 -10.46 -11.56 -5.69
CA GLN A 170 -11.85 -11.61 -6.14
C GLN A 170 -12.82 -11.75 -4.95
N ILE A 171 -12.56 -12.68 -4.02
CA ILE A 171 -13.41 -12.87 -2.82
C ILE A 171 -13.50 -11.57 -2.00
N PHE A 172 -12.40 -10.84 -1.85
CA PHE A 172 -12.41 -9.54 -1.18
C PHE A 172 -13.21 -8.49 -1.96
N CYS A 173 -13.13 -8.45 -3.30
CA CYS A 173 -13.95 -7.55 -4.11
C CYS A 173 -15.45 -7.78 -3.92
N GLU A 174 -15.86 -9.05 -3.82
CA GLU A 174 -17.26 -9.46 -3.71
C GLU A 174 -17.84 -9.22 -2.30
N ASN A 175 -17.02 -9.25 -1.25
CA ASN A 175 -17.49 -9.31 0.13
C ASN A 175 -16.91 -8.23 1.07
N ALA A 176 -16.02 -7.37 0.58
CA ALA A 176 -15.41 -6.27 1.31
C ALA A 176 -15.17 -5.07 0.37
N ASP A 177 -14.77 -3.95 0.92
CA ASP A 177 -14.38 -2.79 0.11
C ASP A 177 -12.91 -2.94 -0.32
N LEU A 178 -12.70 -3.54 -1.49
CA LEU A 178 -11.36 -3.68 -2.03
C LEU A 178 -10.98 -2.47 -2.88
N THR A 179 -9.82 -1.89 -2.59
CA THR A 179 -9.09 -0.99 -3.48
C THR A 179 -7.85 -1.71 -4.00
N GLY A 180 -7.78 -1.89 -5.31
CA GLY A 180 -6.58 -2.40 -5.96
C GLY A 180 -5.43 -1.39 -5.86
N ALA A 181 -4.20 -1.86 -5.91
CA ALA A 181 -3.01 -1.01 -6.03
C ALA A 181 -2.01 -1.66 -6.98
N GLY A 182 -1.23 -0.87 -7.70
CA GLY A 182 -0.23 -1.41 -8.62
C GLY A 182 0.84 -0.40 -9.00
N VAL A 183 2.10 -0.83 -8.90
CA VAL A 183 3.20 -0.07 -9.49
C VAL A 183 3.18 -0.30 -10.98
N ILE A 184 3.08 0.77 -11.77
CA ILE A 184 3.02 0.70 -13.22
C ILE A 184 4.43 0.84 -13.78
N ILE A 185 4.89 -0.24 -14.41
CA ILE A 185 6.24 -0.35 -14.96
C ILE A 185 6.15 -0.29 -16.50
N PRO A 186 6.76 0.70 -17.14
CA PRO A 186 6.73 0.85 -18.59
C PRO A 186 7.17 -0.43 -19.32
N GLY A 187 6.38 -0.85 -20.30
CA GLY A 187 6.62 -2.06 -21.10
C GLY A 187 6.40 -3.39 -20.37
N VAL A 188 5.81 -3.38 -19.16
CA VAL A 188 5.58 -4.60 -18.38
C VAL A 188 4.11 -4.81 -18.03
N ASN A 189 3.52 -3.90 -17.28
CA ASN A 189 2.13 -3.98 -16.83
C ASN A 189 1.35 -2.69 -17.13
N ASP A 190 1.82 -1.90 -18.07
CA ASP A 190 1.13 -0.76 -18.68
C ASP A 190 0.27 -1.18 -19.90
N GLY A 191 -0.24 -0.22 -20.65
CA GLY A 191 -0.99 -0.43 -21.88
C GLY A 191 -2.13 -1.45 -21.74
N ASP A 192 -2.17 -2.45 -22.61
CA ASP A 192 -3.23 -3.46 -22.63
C ASP A 192 -3.27 -4.34 -21.38
N VAL A 193 -2.11 -4.59 -20.75
CA VAL A 193 -2.03 -5.37 -19.49
C VAL A 193 -2.70 -4.60 -18.35
N LEU A 194 -2.50 -3.28 -18.28
CA LEU A 194 -3.18 -2.43 -17.31
C LEU A 194 -4.70 -2.45 -17.54
N ARG A 195 -5.14 -2.27 -18.80
CA ARG A 195 -6.56 -2.29 -19.13
C ARG A 195 -7.22 -3.64 -18.84
N GLN A 196 -6.55 -4.74 -19.15
CA GLN A 196 -7.03 -6.06 -18.74
C GLN A 196 -7.17 -6.20 -17.23
N THR A 197 -6.20 -5.68 -16.48
CA THR A 197 -6.27 -5.68 -15.01
C THR A 197 -7.44 -4.85 -14.50
N CYS A 198 -7.66 -3.66 -15.08
CA CYS A 198 -8.79 -2.80 -14.74
C CYS A 198 -10.14 -3.45 -15.07
N ASN A 199 -10.29 -4.05 -16.26
CA ASN A 199 -11.51 -4.79 -16.65
C ASN A 199 -11.83 -5.87 -15.61
N THR A 200 -10.84 -6.68 -15.26
CA THR A 200 -11.04 -7.76 -14.28
C THR A 200 -11.42 -7.22 -12.90
N LEU A 201 -10.79 -6.13 -12.45
CA LEU A 201 -11.12 -5.50 -11.17
C LEU A 201 -12.54 -4.90 -11.16
N GLU A 202 -12.96 -4.29 -12.27
CA GLU A 202 -14.32 -3.78 -12.43
C GLU A 202 -15.34 -4.92 -12.40
N GLU A 203 -15.10 -6.01 -13.14
CA GLU A 203 -15.94 -7.21 -13.14
C GLU A 203 -16.07 -7.83 -11.74
N TRP A 204 -15.02 -7.82 -10.95
CA TRP A 204 -15.04 -8.33 -9.57
C TRP A 204 -15.69 -7.37 -8.58
N GLY A 205 -15.95 -6.12 -8.97
CA GLY A 205 -16.61 -5.12 -8.13
C GLY A 205 -15.68 -4.33 -7.21
N ALA A 206 -14.39 -4.20 -7.57
CA ALA A 206 -13.45 -3.37 -6.84
C ALA A 206 -13.96 -1.92 -6.71
N LYS A 207 -13.68 -1.28 -5.58
CA LYS A 207 -14.11 0.10 -5.30
C LYS A 207 -13.19 1.16 -5.89
N GLY A 208 -11.94 0.80 -6.17
CA GLY A 208 -10.97 1.71 -6.76
C GLY A 208 -9.69 1.01 -7.15
N PHE A 209 -8.82 1.76 -7.85
CA PHE A 209 -7.47 1.31 -8.18
C PHE A 209 -6.47 2.44 -8.01
N ILE A 210 -5.46 2.22 -7.17
CA ILE A 210 -4.37 3.16 -6.94
C ILE A 210 -3.22 2.78 -7.87
N LEU A 211 -2.95 3.63 -8.85
CA LEU A 211 -1.79 3.50 -9.72
C LEU A 211 -0.59 4.16 -9.04
N MET A 212 0.53 3.48 -9.02
CA MET A 212 1.79 3.99 -8.48
C MET A 212 2.81 4.11 -9.60
N ARG A 213 3.36 5.31 -9.78
CA ARG A 213 4.44 5.50 -10.76
C ARG A 213 5.67 4.69 -10.36
N PHE A 214 6.24 3.97 -11.30
CA PHE A 214 7.54 3.36 -11.08
C PHE A 214 8.63 4.44 -11.18
N ALA A 215 9.33 4.66 -10.07
CA ALA A 215 10.54 5.47 -10.01
C ALA A 215 11.74 4.54 -9.93
N ASN A 216 12.56 4.54 -10.97
CA ASN A 216 13.68 3.59 -11.10
C ASN A 216 14.95 4.06 -10.39
N THR A 217 15.08 5.37 -10.22
CA THR A 217 16.22 5.99 -9.52
C THR A 217 15.71 6.88 -8.41
N PHE A 218 16.56 7.09 -7.43
CA PHE A 218 16.31 8.03 -6.35
C PHE A 218 17.34 9.15 -6.45
N ASN A 219 16.90 10.39 -6.38
CA ASN A 219 17.77 11.55 -6.46
C ASN A 219 18.82 11.58 -5.33
N GLU A 220 19.94 12.24 -5.58
CA GLU A 220 20.97 12.47 -4.56
C GLU A 220 20.36 13.04 -3.27
N GLY A 221 20.59 12.37 -2.16
CA GLY A 221 20.07 12.75 -0.85
C GLY A 221 18.83 11.96 -0.43
N LEU A 222 18.20 11.22 -1.33
CA LEU A 222 17.23 10.18 -1.02
C LEU A 222 17.91 8.83 -1.05
N ILE A 223 17.81 8.17 -0.01
CA ILE A 223 18.07 6.78 0.41
C ILE A 223 19.06 5.92 -0.39
N LEU A 224 19.13 5.99 -1.70
CA LEU A 224 19.74 4.91 -2.50
C LEU A 224 20.82 5.33 -3.49
N GLY A 225 21.06 6.60 -3.65
CA GLY A 225 21.95 7.06 -4.72
C GLY A 225 21.37 6.76 -6.11
N ASN A 226 22.21 6.96 -7.15
CA ASN A 226 21.79 6.91 -8.56
C ASN A 226 21.72 5.50 -9.17
N GLU A 227 21.73 4.44 -8.36
CA GLU A 227 21.65 3.09 -8.90
C GLU A 227 20.21 2.70 -9.25
N PRO A 228 19.91 2.31 -10.50
CA PRO A 228 18.57 1.90 -10.88
C PRO A 228 18.13 0.64 -10.14
N ILE A 229 16.84 0.58 -9.76
CA ILE A 229 16.20 -0.61 -9.21
C ILE A 229 16.17 -1.71 -10.28
N LEU A 230 15.79 -1.34 -11.49
CA LEU A 230 15.72 -2.21 -12.65
C LEU A 230 16.63 -1.68 -13.77
N LYS A 231 17.52 -2.53 -14.28
CA LYS A 231 18.37 -2.17 -15.41
C LYS A 231 17.56 -2.15 -16.71
N GLY A 232 17.76 -1.12 -17.53
CA GLY A 232 17.15 -1.01 -18.86
C GLY A 232 15.66 -0.62 -18.85
N ILE A 233 15.11 -0.23 -17.71
CA ILE A 233 13.76 0.33 -17.61
C ILE A 233 13.90 1.75 -17.08
N GLU A 234 13.33 2.70 -17.79
CA GLU A 234 13.28 4.10 -17.36
C GLU A 234 12.02 4.38 -16.56
N SER A 235 12.09 5.36 -15.68
CA SER A 235 10.90 5.87 -15.01
C SER A 235 10.00 6.56 -16.03
N GLN A 236 8.70 6.34 -15.94
CA GLN A 236 7.74 7.08 -16.75
C GLN A 236 7.76 8.56 -16.33
N PRO A 237 7.77 9.52 -17.27
CA PRO A 237 7.64 10.94 -16.94
C PRO A 237 6.37 11.22 -16.12
N VAL A 238 6.46 12.19 -15.20
CA VAL A 238 5.35 12.52 -14.27
C VAL A 238 4.10 12.93 -15.01
N GLU A 239 4.25 13.78 -16.03
CA GLU A 239 3.13 14.27 -16.84
C GLU A 239 2.44 13.14 -17.62
N GLU A 240 3.24 12.23 -18.22
CA GLU A 240 2.69 11.07 -18.94
C GLU A 240 1.96 10.12 -18.00
N PHE A 241 2.49 9.91 -16.79
CA PHE A 241 1.82 9.11 -15.78
C PHE A 241 0.52 9.76 -15.31
N GLY A 242 0.51 11.09 -15.11
CA GLY A 242 -0.70 11.83 -14.78
C GLY A 242 -1.77 11.68 -15.86
N GLN A 243 -1.40 11.81 -17.14
CA GLN A 243 -2.31 11.59 -18.26
C GLN A 243 -2.86 10.16 -18.28
N LEU A 244 -2.01 9.16 -18.06
CA LEU A 244 -2.44 7.75 -17.98
C LEU A 244 -3.49 7.55 -16.88
N VAL A 245 -3.27 8.12 -15.69
CA VAL A 245 -4.24 8.01 -14.59
C VAL A 245 -5.58 8.65 -14.96
N GLU A 246 -5.55 9.83 -15.59
CA GLU A 246 -6.77 10.50 -16.06
C GLU A 246 -7.50 9.69 -17.15
N GLU A 247 -6.77 9.09 -18.08
CA GLU A 247 -7.34 8.25 -19.13
C GLU A 247 -8.05 7.04 -18.50
N ILE A 248 -7.35 6.28 -17.68
CA ILE A 248 -7.91 5.09 -17.02
C ILE A 248 -9.11 5.48 -16.14
N ASN A 249 -9.04 6.59 -15.40
CA ASN A 249 -10.17 7.04 -14.58
C ASN A 249 -11.41 7.44 -15.40
N LYS A 250 -11.26 7.80 -16.67
CA LYS A 250 -12.38 8.08 -17.57
C LYS A 250 -12.96 6.82 -18.23
N GLU A 251 -12.14 5.77 -18.37
CA GLU A 251 -12.53 4.52 -19.03
C GLU A 251 -13.36 3.60 -18.11
N TYR A 252 -13.19 3.71 -16.77
CA TYR A 252 -13.78 2.78 -15.80
C TYR A 252 -14.73 3.46 -14.81
N ASN A 253 -15.70 2.69 -14.29
CA ASN A 253 -16.69 3.20 -13.34
C ASN A 253 -16.18 3.21 -11.89
N PHE A 254 -15.13 2.49 -11.56
CA PHE A 254 -14.50 2.59 -10.25
C PHE A 254 -13.46 3.71 -10.21
N ARG A 255 -13.21 4.22 -9.01
CA ARG A 255 -12.29 5.35 -8.82
C ARG A 255 -10.84 4.94 -9.11
N VAL A 256 -10.20 5.62 -10.03
CA VAL A 256 -8.75 5.47 -10.27
C VAL A 256 -8.02 6.70 -9.76
N THR A 257 -7.00 6.46 -8.95
CA THR A 257 -6.15 7.53 -8.43
C THR A 257 -4.69 7.16 -8.63
N GLY A 258 -3.83 8.14 -8.81
CA GLY A 258 -2.40 7.90 -8.67
C GLY A 258 -1.95 8.03 -7.22
N THR A 259 -0.75 7.62 -6.93
CA THR A 259 -0.21 7.73 -5.57
C THR A 259 0.06 9.19 -5.23
N PRO A 260 -0.62 9.77 -4.26
CA PRO A 260 -0.33 11.14 -3.83
C PRO A 260 0.89 11.21 -2.91
N LEU A 261 1.47 10.07 -2.54
CA LEU A 261 2.48 9.97 -1.50
C LEU A 261 3.84 9.63 -2.10
N CYS A 262 4.81 10.50 -1.87
CA CYS A 262 6.23 10.21 -1.98
C CYS A 262 6.69 9.63 -3.32
N ASP A 263 6.59 10.42 -4.39
CA ASP A 263 7.38 10.11 -5.57
C ASP A 263 8.87 10.32 -5.25
N PRO A 264 9.71 9.29 -5.31
CA PRO A 264 11.11 9.39 -4.92
C PRO A 264 11.94 10.32 -5.80
N GLU A 265 11.54 10.54 -7.05
CA GLU A 265 12.26 11.40 -7.99
C GLU A 265 11.85 12.86 -7.87
N THR A 266 10.55 13.12 -7.70
CA THR A 266 10.02 14.49 -7.62
C THR A 266 9.80 14.96 -6.19
N GLY A 267 9.69 14.02 -5.25
CA GLY A 267 9.47 14.31 -3.83
C GLY A 267 8.13 14.89 -3.49
N GLY A 268 7.17 14.75 -4.37
CA GLY A 268 5.86 15.32 -4.19
C GLY A 268 4.71 14.37 -4.48
N PRO A 269 3.51 14.73 -4.05
CA PRO A 269 2.32 14.03 -4.48
C PRO A 269 2.10 14.29 -5.97
N PHE A 270 1.63 13.27 -6.69
CA PHE A 270 1.12 13.46 -8.03
C PHE A 270 -0.13 14.33 -7.99
N ALA A 271 -0.15 15.35 -8.83
CA ALA A 271 -1.33 16.15 -9.07
C ALA A 271 -2.33 15.40 -9.97
N ILE A 272 -3.15 14.54 -9.37
CA ILE A 272 -4.04 13.69 -10.16
C ILE A 272 -5.43 14.27 -10.30
N ALA A 273 -5.94 14.85 -9.26
CA ALA A 273 -7.12 15.69 -9.33
C ALA A 273 -6.85 16.95 -8.50
N LYS A 274 -7.17 18.12 -9.00
CA LYS A 274 -6.99 19.38 -8.26
C LYS A 274 -7.58 19.28 -6.86
N ASP A 275 -8.73 18.64 -6.74
CA ASP A 275 -9.47 18.53 -5.49
C ASP A 275 -8.80 17.60 -4.46
N GLU A 276 -8.17 16.53 -4.90
CA GLU A 276 -7.47 15.59 -4.00
C GLU A 276 -6.11 16.12 -3.54
N ASN A 277 -5.40 16.83 -4.40
CA ASN A 277 -4.20 17.53 -4.02
C ASN A 277 -4.47 18.62 -3.00
N GLU A 278 -5.57 19.34 -3.17
CA GLU A 278 -5.95 20.38 -2.23
C GLU A 278 -6.30 19.78 -0.86
N ILE A 279 -7.04 18.67 -0.83
CA ILE A 279 -7.34 17.91 0.41
C ILE A 279 -6.07 17.37 1.03
N PHE A 280 -5.17 16.82 0.24
CA PHE A 280 -3.90 16.27 0.73
C PHE A 280 -2.97 17.39 1.24
N LEU A 281 -2.85 18.49 0.52
CA LEU A 281 -2.06 19.64 0.96
C LEU A 281 -2.64 20.29 2.22
N GLN A 282 -3.97 20.36 2.34
CA GLN A 282 -4.65 20.80 3.55
C GLN A 282 -4.40 19.84 4.72
N PHE A 283 -4.42 18.53 4.46
CA PHE A 283 -4.08 17.51 5.46
C PHE A 283 -2.62 17.66 5.92
N ILE A 284 -1.66 17.80 4.99
CA ILE A 284 -0.25 18.01 5.31
C ILE A 284 -0.09 19.31 6.12
N LYS A 285 -0.67 20.43 5.69
CA LYS A 285 -0.64 21.71 6.42
C LYS A 285 -1.20 21.57 7.83
N LYS A 286 -2.30 20.86 7.98
CA LYS A 286 -2.93 20.62 9.28
C LYS A 286 -2.06 19.76 10.21
N VAL A 287 -1.35 18.77 9.65
CA VAL A 287 -0.45 17.88 10.41
C VAL A 287 0.88 18.55 10.74
N THR A 288 1.38 19.42 9.86
CA THR A 288 2.67 20.14 10.05
C THR A 288 2.51 21.44 10.85
N GLY A 289 1.29 21.90 11.09
CA GLY A 289 1.05 23.17 11.83
C GLY A 289 1.37 24.42 11.02
N GLU A 290 1.58 24.33 9.71
CA GLU A 290 1.73 25.49 8.85
C GLU A 290 0.37 26.19 8.71
N ALA A 291 0.28 27.41 9.23
CA ALA A 291 -0.90 28.26 9.09
C ALA A 291 -1.13 28.62 7.60
N THR A 292 -2.38 28.61 7.19
CA THR A 292 -2.87 29.07 5.88
C THR A 292 -2.50 30.51 5.61
#